data_7bd5ae3b87684b78c38d831f81600d6d
#
_entry.id   7bd5ae3b87684b78c38d831f81600d6d
#
_cell.length_a   1.000
_cell.length_b   1.000
_cell.length_c   1.000
_cell.angle_alpha   90.00
_cell.angle_beta   90.00
_cell.angle_gamma   90.00
#
_symmetry.space_group_name_H-M   'P 1'
#
loop_
_entity.id
_entity.type
_entity.pdbx_description
1 polymer ?
#
loop_
_entity_poly.entity_id
_entity_poly.type
_entity_poly.pdbx_seq_one_letter_code
_entity_poly.pdbx_strand_id
1 'polypeptide(L)'
;VTTTLRVIVDQIIAPVPGALGGYTRDLTSAIIAATPRNCAVEGIVSSSPPDDYDRVLAELPGLAGLYKTTLARRELAGAWQLGLTTSPGPGIIHAPSLFAPLRRHDRSVDGSQIVVTVHDVLAWTHPEALSTTSVAWQKGMLKRARKHADAVVVPTHALAERLAEIADFGDRIRVIGTAPRGGLAVGVDAPTRAARLGLPSEYLAVPGTLEPRKGLVDVLAALSRRGVPEIPIVVLGPESWGDQHLITVAEEQGISPARITRLDDLDAADLAVVIAGATAFIAPSHVEGSGTAVIEAFSLATPVIHSDAPAYLEVSAGAGLAVPVGVGDGYGDRLAAAITSVVTDSRLAEQLAIAGSDRSRAFSWRDSAERMWQLHADL
;
A
#
# COMPACT_ATOMS: atom_id res chain seq x y z
N VAL A 1 -5.81 10.44 34.53
CA VAL A 1 -5.99 9.14 33.82
C VAL A 1 -5.37 9.31 32.43
N THR A 2 -4.45 8.43 32.05
CA THR A 2 -3.85 8.42 30.70
C THR A 2 -4.79 7.66 29.77
N THR A 3 -5.19 8.28 28.66
CA THR A 3 -5.94 7.60 27.60
C THR A 3 -4.97 6.79 26.73
N THR A 4 -5.25 5.51 26.56
CA THR A 4 -4.38 4.63 25.76
C THR A 4 -5.04 4.23 24.45
N LEU A 5 -4.40 4.59 23.34
CA LEU A 5 -4.74 4.07 22.00
C LEU A 5 -3.93 2.79 21.76
N ARG A 6 -4.62 1.70 21.49
CA ARG A 6 -4.00 0.41 21.19
C ARG A 6 -4.05 0.15 19.69
N VAL A 7 -2.89 -0.03 19.09
CA VAL A 7 -2.76 -0.30 17.65
C VAL A 7 -2.44 -1.78 17.42
N ILE A 8 -3.16 -2.41 16.49
CA ILE A 8 -2.83 -3.78 16.06
C ILE A 8 -1.57 -3.72 15.19
N VAL A 9 -0.43 -4.09 15.75
CA VAL A 9 0.88 -4.03 15.06
C VAL A 9 1.35 -5.39 14.52
N ASP A 10 0.52 -6.39 14.62
CA ASP A 10 0.79 -7.78 14.27
C ASP A 10 1.27 -7.97 12.82
N GLN A 11 0.90 -7.07 11.90
CA GLN A 11 1.30 -7.15 10.51
C GLN A 11 2.80 -6.93 10.28
N ILE A 12 3.47 -6.23 11.19
CA ILE A 12 4.93 -5.98 11.15
C ILE A 12 5.71 -7.30 11.22
N ILE A 13 5.21 -8.25 12.01
CA ILE A 13 5.83 -9.57 12.22
C ILE A 13 5.17 -10.68 11.40
N ALA A 14 4.31 -10.34 10.45
CA ALA A 14 3.77 -11.35 9.54
C ALA A 14 4.89 -12.04 8.73
N PRO A 15 4.74 -13.32 8.34
CA PRO A 15 5.74 -14.01 7.53
C PRO A 15 6.09 -13.27 6.24
N VAL A 16 5.14 -12.57 5.66
CA VAL A 16 5.32 -11.65 4.53
C VAL A 16 4.61 -10.35 4.89
N PRO A 17 5.31 -9.38 5.53
CA PRO A 17 4.69 -8.12 5.94
C PRO A 17 4.15 -7.31 4.76
N GLY A 18 4.91 -7.23 3.68
CA GLY A 18 4.54 -6.54 2.44
C GLY A 18 4.17 -5.07 2.65
N ALA A 19 3.39 -4.51 1.73
CA ALA A 19 2.94 -3.13 1.81
C ALA A 19 2.09 -2.84 3.06
N LEU A 20 1.30 -3.81 3.53
CA LEU A 20 0.48 -3.65 4.72
C LEU A 20 1.34 -3.58 6.01
N GLY A 21 2.45 -4.33 6.08
CA GLY A 21 3.41 -4.23 7.18
C GLY A 21 4.07 -2.85 7.22
N GLY A 22 4.50 -2.34 6.06
CA GLY A 22 5.04 -0.98 5.91
C GLY A 22 4.03 0.08 6.35
N TYR A 23 2.79 0.02 5.86
CA TYR A 23 1.71 0.91 6.27
C TYR A 23 1.48 0.88 7.78
N THR A 24 1.41 -0.32 8.38
CA THR A 24 1.20 -0.50 9.82
C THR A 24 2.31 0.15 10.62
N ARG A 25 3.56 -0.06 10.24
CA ARG A 25 4.73 0.54 10.88
C ARG A 25 4.71 2.06 10.76
N ASP A 26 4.56 2.58 9.55
CA ASP A 26 4.71 4.01 9.27
C ASP A 26 3.57 4.83 9.90
N LEU A 27 2.32 4.34 9.80
CA LEU A 27 1.19 4.95 10.48
C LEU A 27 1.36 4.91 12.00
N THR A 28 1.74 3.77 12.57
CA THR A 28 1.88 3.63 14.03
C THR A 28 3.01 4.52 14.55
N SER A 29 4.14 4.60 13.83
CA SER A 29 5.24 5.52 14.17
C SER A 29 4.77 6.98 14.17
N ALA A 30 3.97 7.37 13.19
CA ALA A 30 3.41 8.72 13.13
C ALA A 30 2.38 8.98 14.25
N ILE A 31 1.53 8.01 14.56
CA ILE A 31 0.58 8.08 15.68
C ILE A 31 1.34 8.27 17.01
N ILE A 32 2.45 7.54 17.22
CA ILE A 32 3.32 7.70 18.39
C ILE A 32 3.90 9.13 18.43
N ALA A 33 4.45 9.60 17.30
CA ALA A 33 5.05 10.94 17.22
C ALA A 33 4.04 12.08 17.44
N ALA A 34 2.77 11.87 17.05
CA ALA A 34 1.68 12.82 17.19
C ALA A 34 0.86 12.63 18.48
N THR A 35 1.33 11.82 19.43
CA THR A 35 0.56 11.49 20.65
C THR A 35 0.22 12.75 21.45
N PRO A 36 -1.08 13.03 21.70
CA PRO A 36 -1.50 14.17 22.51
C PRO A 36 -1.04 14.06 23.98
N ARG A 37 -1.03 15.18 24.68
CA ARG A 37 -0.74 15.19 26.13
C ARG A 37 -1.71 14.28 26.89
N ASN A 38 -1.20 13.54 27.86
CA ASN A 38 -1.95 12.55 28.65
C ASN A 38 -2.53 11.38 27.85
N CYS A 39 -1.97 11.12 26.67
CA CYS A 39 -2.25 9.90 25.89
C CYS A 39 -1.00 9.02 25.82
N ALA A 40 -1.21 7.75 25.51
CA ALA A 40 -0.17 6.77 25.25
C ALA A 40 -0.58 5.86 24.09
N VAL A 41 0.41 5.27 23.42
CA VAL A 41 0.19 4.29 22.35
C VAL A 41 0.76 2.95 22.77
N GLU A 42 -0.07 1.91 22.76
CA GLU A 42 0.33 0.52 22.98
C GLU A 42 0.15 -0.31 21.73
N GLY A 43 1.00 -1.31 21.51
CA GLY A 43 0.82 -2.29 20.45
C GLY A 43 -0.01 -3.50 20.92
N ILE A 44 -0.79 -4.10 20.02
CA ILE A 44 -1.37 -5.42 20.20
C ILE A 44 -0.77 -6.36 19.16
N VAL A 45 -0.31 -7.53 19.60
CA VAL A 45 0.35 -8.52 18.76
C VAL A 45 -0.06 -9.93 19.13
N SER A 46 -0.07 -10.85 18.17
CA SER A 46 -0.30 -12.27 18.40
C SER A 46 0.82 -12.92 19.23
N SER A 47 0.54 -14.09 19.78
CA SER A 47 1.57 -14.91 20.40
C SER A 47 2.62 -15.29 19.35
N SER A 48 3.87 -14.90 19.58
CA SER A 48 4.99 -15.02 18.65
C SER A 48 6.30 -15.29 19.42
N PRO A 49 7.37 -15.71 18.77
CA PRO A 49 8.70 -15.81 19.38
C PRO A 49 9.18 -14.47 19.98
N PRO A 50 10.04 -14.50 21.00
CA PRO A 50 10.58 -13.27 21.63
C PRO A 50 11.21 -12.29 20.63
N ASP A 51 11.99 -12.79 19.68
CA ASP A 51 12.68 -11.98 18.66
C ASP A 51 11.71 -11.13 17.82
N ASP A 52 10.50 -11.65 17.57
CA ASP A 52 9.45 -10.88 16.86
C ASP A 52 8.98 -9.68 17.68
N TYR A 53 8.86 -9.83 19.00
CA TYR A 53 8.50 -8.72 19.89
C TYR A 53 9.60 -7.67 19.95
N ASP A 54 10.87 -8.10 20.00
CA ASP A 54 12.02 -7.21 19.99
C ASP A 54 12.08 -6.43 18.66
N ARG A 55 11.77 -7.08 17.55
CA ARG A 55 11.64 -6.43 16.23
C ARG A 55 10.54 -5.36 16.23
N VAL A 56 9.35 -5.66 16.74
CA VAL A 56 8.27 -4.65 16.86
C VAL A 56 8.72 -3.44 17.68
N LEU A 57 9.35 -3.67 18.82
CA LEU A 57 9.82 -2.59 19.69
C LEU A 57 10.94 -1.76 19.05
N ALA A 58 11.81 -2.40 18.27
CA ALA A 58 12.87 -1.71 17.52
C ALA A 58 12.31 -0.86 16.38
N GLU A 59 11.29 -1.37 15.66
CA GLU A 59 10.65 -0.65 14.56
C GLU A 59 9.68 0.45 15.03
N LEU A 60 9.18 0.36 16.26
CA LEU A 60 8.22 1.31 16.84
C LEU A 60 8.75 1.90 18.17
N PRO A 61 9.86 2.66 18.13
CA PRO A 61 10.37 3.32 19.33
C PRO A 61 9.33 4.31 19.86
N GLY A 62 9.07 4.25 21.18
CA GLY A 62 8.06 5.11 21.84
C GLY A 62 6.70 4.45 22.07
N LEU A 63 6.52 3.17 21.71
CA LEU A 63 5.41 2.40 22.25
C LEU A 63 5.48 2.35 23.77
N ALA A 64 4.37 2.68 24.46
CA ALA A 64 4.26 2.62 25.91
C ALA A 64 4.22 1.17 26.45
N GLY A 65 3.80 0.23 25.59
CA GLY A 65 3.74 -1.19 25.92
C GLY A 65 3.33 -2.05 24.72
N LEU A 66 3.47 -3.37 24.90
CA LEU A 66 3.07 -4.36 23.91
C LEU A 66 2.20 -5.42 24.57
N TYR A 67 0.91 -5.43 24.22
CA TYR A 67 0.00 -6.46 24.65
C TYR A 67 0.13 -7.69 23.74
N LYS A 68 0.55 -8.80 24.34
CA LYS A 68 0.75 -10.08 23.68
C LYS A 68 -0.50 -10.95 23.89
N THR A 69 -1.19 -11.29 22.81
CA THR A 69 -2.35 -12.20 22.92
C THR A 69 -1.89 -13.62 23.22
N THR A 70 -2.81 -14.47 23.68
CA THR A 70 -2.49 -15.87 24.01
C THR A 70 -2.51 -16.79 22.78
N LEU A 71 -3.06 -16.32 21.66
CA LEU A 71 -3.20 -17.09 20.42
C LEU A 71 -2.17 -16.65 19.39
N ALA A 72 -1.61 -17.60 18.66
CA ALA A 72 -0.81 -17.29 17.49
C ALA A 72 -1.68 -16.69 16.37
N ARG A 73 -1.05 -16.00 15.41
CA ARG A 73 -1.71 -15.17 14.39
C ARG A 73 -2.88 -15.88 13.68
N ARG A 74 -2.67 -17.16 13.29
CA ARG A 74 -3.69 -17.91 12.55
C ARG A 74 -4.92 -18.22 13.40
N GLU A 75 -4.70 -18.68 14.62
CA GLU A 75 -5.75 -18.97 15.60
C GLU A 75 -6.47 -17.69 16.02
N LEU A 76 -5.71 -16.58 16.17
CA LEU A 76 -6.24 -15.28 16.50
C LEU A 76 -7.15 -14.75 15.38
N ALA A 77 -6.77 -14.92 14.12
CA ALA A 77 -7.59 -14.56 12.97
C ALA A 77 -8.94 -15.31 12.96
N GLY A 78 -8.90 -16.62 13.25
CA GLY A 78 -10.10 -17.44 13.38
C GLY A 78 -10.96 -17.04 14.57
N ALA A 79 -10.34 -16.81 15.73
CA ALA A 79 -11.04 -16.38 16.94
C ALA A 79 -11.77 -15.05 16.73
N TRP A 80 -11.09 -14.06 16.14
CA TRP A 80 -11.69 -12.75 15.85
C TRP A 80 -12.79 -12.84 14.78
N GLN A 81 -12.62 -13.70 13.76
CA GLN A 81 -13.66 -13.95 12.78
C GLN A 81 -14.95 -14.54 13.42
N LEU A 82 -14.80 -15.37 14.44
CA LEU A 82 -15.92 -15.92 15.22
C LEU A 82 -16.44 -14.95 16.31
N GLY A 83 -15.72 -13.86 16.57
CA GLY A 83 -16.07 -12.89 17.61
C GLY A 83 -15.68 -13.30 19.01
N LEU A 84 -14.78 -14.26 19.14
CA LEU A 84 -14.22 -14.65 20.42
C LEU A 84 -13.25 -13.58 20.92
N THR A 85 -13.27 -13.34 22.22
CA THR A 85 -12.50 -12.25 22.85
C THR A 85 -11.12 -12.72 23.27
N THR A 86 -10.11 -12.15 22.65
CA THR A 86 -8.72 -12.21 23.08
C THR A 86 -8.13 -10.80 23.02
N SER A 87 -8.88 -9.80 23.50
CA SER A 87 -8.46 -8.40 23.51
C SER A 87 -8.03 -7.95 24.90
N PRO A 88 -7.24 -6.89 25.03
CA PRO A 88 -6.74 -6.36 26.32
C PRO A 88 -7.84 -5.73 27.21
N GLY A 89 -9.09 -6.03 26.98
CA GLY A 89 -10.22 -5.45 27.72
C GLY A 89 -10.82 -4.21 27.03
N PRO A 90 -11.59 -3.39 27.76
CA PRO A 90 -12.16 -2.14 27.27
C PRO A 90 -11.08 -1.15 26.83
N GLY A 91 -11.40 -0.22 25.95
CA GLY A 91 -10.55 0.87 25.52
C GLY A 91 -10.54 1.10 24.00
N ILE A 92 -9.67 1.97 23.57
CA ILE A 92 -9.60 2.46 22.20
C ILE A 92 -8.66 1.57 21.38
N ILE A 93 -9.18 0.97 20.29
CA ILE A 93 -8.41 0.10 19.41
C ILE A 93 -8.41 0.66 17.98
N HIS A 94 -7.23 0.82 17.41
CA HIS A 94 -7.04 1.08 16.00
C HIS A 94 -6.41 -0.15 15.31
N ALA A 95 -7.07 -0.68 14.30
CA ALA A 95 -6.55 -1.77 13.49
C ALA A 95 -6.20 -1.27 12.08
N PRO A 96 -4.91 -1.25 11.70
CA PRO A 96 -4.47 -0.88 10.35
C PRO A 96 -4.97 -1.81 9.23
N SER A 97 -5.82 -2.76 9.54
CA SER A 97 -6.48 -3.68 8.60
C SER A 97 -7.79 -4.21 9.18
N LEU A 98 -8.41 -5.17 8.47
CA LEU A 98 -9.56 -5.92 9.01
C LEU A 98 -9.17 -6.94 10.11
N PHE A 99 -7.88 -7.14 10.39
CA PHE A 99 -7.42 -7.99 11.47
C PHE A 99 -7.62 -7.29 12.82
N ALA A 100 -8.82 -7.44 13.40
CA ALA A 100 -9.30 -6.69 14.55
C ALA A 100 -10.26 -7.51 15.43
N PRO A 101 -10.31 -7.27 16.77
CA PRO A 101 -11.20 -7.93 17.70
C PRO A 101 -12.62 -7.36 17.62
N LEU A 102 -13.25 -7.46 16.45
CA LEU A 102 -14.57 -6.91 16.15
C LEU A 102 -15.67 -7.63 16.93
N ARG A 103 -16.11 -7.05 18.03
CA ARG A 103 -17.11 -7.59 18.95
C ARG A 103 -18.12 -6.53 19.36
N ARG A 104 -19.23 -6.95 19.95
CA ARG A 104 -20.18 -6.02 20.57
C ARG A 104 -19.52 -5.30 21.76
N HIS A 105 -19.63 -4.00 21.79
CA HIS A 105 -19.18 -3.10 22.86
C HIS A 105 -20.12 -1.89 22.89
N ASP A 106 -19.99 -1.07 23.92
CA ASP A 106 -20.78 0.16 24.09
C ASP A 106 -19.85 1.30 24.50
N ARG A 107 -19.63 2.25 23.60
CA ARG A 107 -18.78 3.41 23.85
C ARG A 107 -19.22 4.23 25.06
N SER A 108 -20.53 4.34 25.27
CA SER A 108 -21.11 5.16 26.32
C SER A 108 -20.95 4.53 27.71
N VAL A 109 -20.80 3.21 27.78
CA VAL A 109 -20.74 2.46 29.04
C VAL A 109 -19.31 2.07 29.40
N ASP A 110 -18.53 1.55 28.46
CA ASP A 110 -17.20 1.01 28.74
C ASP A 110 -16.06 1.78 28.07
N GLY A 111 -16.36 2.85 27.30
CA GLY A 111 -15.38 3.66 26.58
C GLY A 111 -14.64 2.90 25.48
N SER A 112 -15.18 1.75 25.03
CA SER A 112 -14.53 0.95 23.99
C SER A 112 -14.82 1.49 22.62
N GLN A 113 -13.77 1.59 21.80
CA GLN A 113 -13.86 1.97 20.39
C GLN A 113 -13.03 1.02 19.53
N ILE A 114 -13.53 0.67 18.36
CA ILE A 114 -12.80 -0.15 17.38
C ILE A 114 -12.88 0.51 16.02
N VAL A 115 -11.74 1.01 15.55
CA VAL A 115 -11.57 1.55 14.20
C VAL A 115 -10.74 0.57 13.39
N VAL A 116 -11.15 0.30 12.15
CA VAL A 116 -10.42 -0.58 11.22
C VAL A 116 -10.10 0.16 9.92
N THR A 117 -9.00 -0.22 9.27
CA THR A 117 -8.67 0.26 7.93
C THR A 117 -8.96 -0.82 6.88
N VAL A 118 -9.56 -0.42 5.76
CA VAL A 118 -9.79 -1.25 4.57
C VAL A 118 -8.94 -0.69 3.44
N HIS A 119 -8.02 -1.51 2.91
CA HIS A 119 -7.06 -1.09 1.86
C HIS A 119 -7.53 -1.40 0.45
N ASP A 120 -8.38 -2.40 0.31
CA ASP A 120 -8.96 -2.82 -0.97
C ASP A 120 -10.27 -3.58 -0.76
N VAL A 121 -10.93 -3.88 -1.84
CA VAL A 121 -12.15 -4.68 -1.89
C VAL A 121 -12.01 -5.86 -2.85
N LEU A 122 -10.79 -6.36 -3.02
CA LEU A 122 -10.46 -7.43 -3.97
C LEU A 122 -11.27 -8.71 -3.74
N ALA A 123 -11.57 -9.04 -2.50
CA ALA A 123 -12.40 -10.20 -2.18
C ALA A 123 -13.79 -10.18 -2.84
N TRP A 124 -14.26 -9.01 -3.30
CA TRP A 124 -15.54 -8.83 -3.99
C TRP A 124 -15.37 -8.60 -5.47
N THR A 125 -14.37 -7.83 -5.88
CA THR A 125 -14.19 -7.39 -7.27
C THR A 125 -13.29 -8.32 -8.07
N HIS A 126 -12.28 -8.93 -7.44
CA HIS A 126 -11.26 -9.79 -8.06
C HIS A 126 -10.93 -10.96 -7.14
N PRO A 127 -11.92 -11.82 -6.78
CA PRO A 127 -11.69 -12.92 -5.84
C PRO A 127 -10.65 -13.92 -6.35
N GLU A 128 -10.46 -14.01 -7.67
CA GLU A 128 -9.45 -14.86 -8.31
C GLU A 128 -8.01 -14.46 -7.98
N ALA A 129 -7.78 -13.21 -7.56
CA ALA A 129 -6.49 -12.71 -7.11
C ALA A 129 -6.10 -13.18 -5.70
N LEU A 130 -7.01 -13.84 -5.00
CA LEU A 130 -6.88 -14.22 -3.60
C LEU A 130 -7.16 -15.72 -3.42
N SER A 131 -6.59 -16.32 -2.38
CA SER A 131 -7.00 -17.66 -1.98
C SER A 131 -8.46 -17.68 -1.51
N THR A 132 -9.16 -18.79 -1.72
CA THR A 132 -10.55 -18.96 -1.25
C THR A 132 -10.70 -18.71 0.25
N THR A 133 -9.70 -19.10 1.04
CA THR A 133 -9.66 -18.84 2.48
C THR A 133 -9.55 -17.35 2.77
N SER A 134 -8.69 -16.61 2.03
CA SER A 134 -8.56 -15.15 2.19
C SER A 134 -9.84 -14.42 1.82
N VAL A 135 -10.50 -14.82 0.71
CA VAL A 135 -11.79 -14.27 0.30
C VAL A 135 -12.86 -14.47 1.39
N ALA A 136 -12.99 -15.70 1.90
CA ALA A 136 -13.97 -16.01 2.94
C ALA A 136 -13.70 -15.24 4.23
N TRP A 137 -12.43 -15.15 4.63
CA TRP A 137 -12.01 -14.41 5.82
C TRP A 137 -12.31 -12.91 5.70
N GLN A 138 -11.88 -12.27 4.59
CA GLN A 138 -12.13 -10.84 4.37
C GLN A 138 -13.62 -10.52 4.35
N LYS A 139 -14.43 -11.31 3.64
CA LYS A 139 -15.90 -11.16 3.63
C LYS A 139 -16.51 -11.32 5.03
N GLY A 140 -16.04 -12.29 5.79
CA GLY A 140 -16.44 -12.49 7.18
C GLY A 140 -16.09 -11.30 8.08
N MET A 141 -14.86 -10.80 7.98
CA MET A 141 -14.39 -9.69 8.79
C MET A 141 -15.05 -8.37 8.41
N LEU A 142 -15.29 -8.10 7.12
CA LEU A 142 -16.02 -6.90 6.71
C LEU A 142 -17.48 -6.92 7.23
N LYS A 143 -18.15 -8.08 7.19
CA LYS A 143 -19.48 -8.25 7.80
C LYS A 143 -19.46 -7.93 9.31
N ARG A 144 -18.38 -8.32 10.00
CA ARG A 144 -18.22 -7.96 11.42
C ARG A 144 -17.89 -6.48 11.59
N ALA A 145 -17.05 -5.90 10.76
CA ALA A 145 -16.73 -4.47 10.79
C ALA A 145 -18.01 -3.63 10.59
N ARG A 146 -18.86 -4.00 9.63
CA ARG A 146 -20.17 -3.35 9.44
C ARG A 146 -21.00 -3.33 10.72
N LYS A 147 -20.94 -4.39 11.51
CA LYS A 147 -21.76 -4.55 12.72
C LYS A 147 -21.12 -3.93 13.97
N HIS A 148 -19.80 -3.91 14.06
CA HIS A 148 -19.09 -3.68 15.31
C HIS A 148 -17.98 -2.63 15.24
N ALA A 149 -17.56 -2.16 14.07
CA ALA A 149 -16.60 -1.08 14.01
C ALA A 149 -17.31 0.27 14.22
N ASP A 150 -16.72 1.16 15.00
CA ASP A 150 -17.21 2.52 15.22
C ASP A 150 -16.89 3.43 14.03
N ALA A 151 -15.74 3.21 13.39
CA ALA A 151 -15.41 3.79 12.10
C ALA A 151 -14.61 2.83 11.23
N VAL A 152 -14.68 3.06 9.93
CA VAL A 152 -13.89 2.35 8.91
C VAL A 152 -13.09 3.39 8.14
N VAL A 153 -11.77 3.27 8.22
CA VAL A 153 -10.84 4.13 7.47
C VAL A 153 -10.55 3.52 6.12
N VAL A 154 -10.50 4.34 5.10
CA VAL A 154 -10.05 3.99 3.75
C VAL A 154 -9.05 5.03 3.24
N PRO A 155 -8.07 4.67 2.39
CA PRO A 155 -7.03 5.60 1.95
C PRO A 155 -7.48 6.61 0.90
N THR A 156 -8.58 6.36 0.17
CA THR A 156 -9.06 7.20 -0.93
C THR A 156 -10.58 7.30 -0.95
N HIS A 157 -11.12 8.40 -1.53
CA HIS A 157 -12.56 8.53 -1.78
C HIS A 157 -13.04 7.49 -2.79
N ALA A 158 -12.24 7.20 -3.79
CA ALA A 158 -12.54 6.13 -4.75
C ALA A 158 -12.78 4.77 -4.07
N LEU A 159 -11.97 4.44 -3.06
CA LEU A 159 -12.20 3.21 -2.30
C LEU A 159 -13.40 3.34 -1.35
N ALA A 160 -13.66 4.53 -0.79
CA ALA A 160 -14.85 4.78 0.03
C ALA A 160 -16.14 4.51 -0.75
N GLU A 161 -16.24 5.00 -1.99
CA GLU A 161 -17.37 4.77 -2.88
C GLU A 161 -17.54 3.28 -3.19
N ARG A 162 -16.46 2.60 -3.55
CA ARG A 162 -16.49 1.14 -3.82
C ARG A 162 -16.88 0.33 -2.58
N LEU A 163 -16.41 0.70 -1.41
CA LEU A 163 -16.78 0.04 -0.16
C LEU A 163 -18.26 0.25 0.18
N ALA A 164 -18.78 1.46 -0.05
CA ALA A 164 -20.19 1.78 0.18
C ALA A 164 -21.13 0.99 -0.74
N GLU A 165 -20.72 0.67 -1.99
CA GLU A 165 -21.47 -0.22 -2.88
C GLU A 165 -21.57 -1.66 -2.35
N ILE A 166 -20.53 -2.10 -1.59
CA ILE A 166 -20.42 -3.48 -1.09
C ILE A 166 -21.16 -3.65 0.24
N ALA A 167 -21.07 -2.64 1.12
CA ALA A 167 -21.65 -2.72 2.45
C ALA A 167 -22.03 -1.33 2.97
N ASP A 168 -23.24 -1.22 3.50
CA ASP A 168 -23.71 0.00 4.15
C ASP A 168 -23.06 0.15 5.52
N PHE A 169 -22.23 1.18 5.66
CA PHE A 169 -21.60 1.63 6.91
C PHE A 169 -22.23 2.92 7.44
N GLY A 170 -23.25 3.48 6.76
CA GLY A 170 -23.78 4.79 7.09
C GLY A 170 -22.70 5.87 7.00
N ASP A 171 -22.64 6.71 8.01
CA ASP A 171 -21.66 7.81 8.12
C ASP A 171 -20.30 7.41 8.75
N ARG A 172 -20.02 6.10 8.90
CA ARG A 172 -18.81 5.61 9.59
C ARG A 172 -17.59 5.49 8.70
N ILE A 173 -17.67 5.68 7.38
CA ILE A 173 -16.50 5.66 6.51
C ILE A 173 -15.74 6.99 6.67
N ARG A 174 -14.42 6.91 6.85
CA ARG A 174 -13.52 8.05 6.95
C ARG A 174 -12.40 7.89 5.94
N VAL A 175 -12.13 8.92 5.18
CA VAL A 175 -11.01 8.93 4.23
C VAL A 175 -9.80 9.55 4.92
N ILE A 176 -8.79 8.73 5.19
CA ILE A 176 -7.50 9.16 5.74
C ILE A 176 -6.42 8.55 4.84
N GLY A 177 -5.74 9.40 4.08
CA GLY A 177 -4.78 9.00 3.07
C GLY A 177 -3.53 8.32 3.63
N THR A 178 -2.73 7.77 2.72
CA THR A 178 -1.38 7.25 3.00
C THR A 178 -0.33 8.30 2.63
N ALA A 179 0.93 8.01 2.94
CA ALA A 179 2.08 8.81 2.52
C ALA A 179 3.18 7.88 1.97
N PRO A 180 4.27 8.43 1.39
CA PRO A 180 5.42 7.63 1.01
C PRO A 180 5.95 6.85 2.22
N ARG A 181 6.47 5.63 1.98
CA ARG A 181 7.03 4.81 3.09
C ARG A 181 8.12 5.54 3.83
N GLY A 182 8.24 5.27 5.12
CA GLY A 182 9.30 5.81 5.97
C GLY A 182 10.69 5.44 5.45
N GLY A 183 11.61 6.40 5.45
CA GLY A 183 12.98 6.20 4.98
C GLY A 183 13.16 6.20 3.45
N LEU A 184 12.12 6.50 2.67
CA LEU A 184 12.21 6.61 1.21
C LEU A 184 12.91 7.93 0.83
N ALA A 185 14.24 7.89 0.81
CA ALA A 185 15.06 9.04 0.45
C ALA A 185 16.35 8.59 -0.25
N VAL A 186 16.80 9.38 -1.23
CA VAL A 186 18.05 9.14 -1.93
C VAL A 186 19.21 9.59 -1.04
N GLY A 187 20.01 8.63 -0.58
CA GLY A 187 21.18 8.88 0.25
C GLY A 187 22.42 9.26 -0.57
N VAL A 188 23.48 9.69 0.11
CA VAL A 188 24.78 10.02 -0.50
C VAL A 188 25.45 8.80 -1.14
N ASP A 189 25.08 7.59 -0.74
CA ASP A 189 25.53 6.30 -1.24
C ASP A 189 24.75 5.79 -2.46
N ALA A 190 23.85 6.59 -3.02
CA ALA A 190 23.02 6.24 -4.16
C ALA A 190 23.79 5.66 -5.36
N PRO A 191 24.96 6.22 -5.79
CA PRO A 191 25.73 5.64 -6.89
C PRO A 191 26.22 4.21 -6.59
N THR A 192 26.64 3.96 -5.35
CA THR A 192 27.10 2.64 -4.90
C THR A 192 25.95 1.64 -4.87
N ARG A 193 24.76 2.06 -4.39
CA ARG A 193 23.54 1.24 -4.40
C ARG A 193 23.11 0.93 -5.83
N ALA A 194 23.06 1.91 -6.71
CA ALA A 194 22.73 1.71 -8.12
C ALA A 194 23.65 0.68 -8.81
N ALA A 195 24.96 0.79 -8.58
CA ALA A 195 25.93 -0.17 -9.11
C ALA A 195 25.74 -1.58 -8.54
N ARG A 196 25.48 -1.72 -7.22
CA ARG A 196 25.21 -2.99 -6.56
C ARG A 196 23.94 -3.64 -7.09
N LEU A 197 22.91 -2.85 -7.36
CA LEU A 197 21.62 -3.32 -7.88
C LEU A 197 21.68 -3.61 -9.40
N GLY A 198 22.80 -3.28 -10.08
CA GLY A 198 22.94 -3.49 -11.51
C GLY A 198 22.00 -2.63 -12.36
N LEU A 199 21.68 -1.41 -11.89
CA LEU A 199 20.76 -0.54 -12.60
C LEU A 199 21.35 -0.05 -13.92
N PRO A 200 20.59 -0.10 -15.04
CA PRO A 200 20.99 0.55 -16.28
C PRO A 200 21.10 2.07 -16.12
N SER A 201 21.80 2.73 -17.04
CA SER A 201 21.91 4.19 -17.04
C SER A 201 20.59 4.90 -17.33
N GLU A 202 19.74 4.28 -18.13
CA GLU A 202 18.37 4.72 -18.46
C GLU A 202 17.45 3.53 -18.36
N TYR A 203 16.31 3.67 -17.71
CA TYR A 203 15.31 2.58 -17.56
C TYR A 203 13.95 3.11 -17.14
N LEU A 204 12.95 2.28 -17.34
CA LEU A 204 11.61 2.46 -16.77
C LEU A 204 11.48 1.61 -15.50
N ALA A 205 11.02 2.19 -14.41
CA ALA A 205 10.68 1.42 -13.21
C ALA A 205 9.19 1.04 -13.21
N VAL A 206 8.90 -0.23 -12.99
CA VAL A 206 7.54 -0.77 -13.04
C VAL A 206 7.30 -1.61 -11.79
N PRO A 207 6.44 -1.18 -10.85
CA PRO A 207 6.04 -2.02 -9.73
C PRO A 207 5.01 -3.05 -10.21
N GLY A 208 5.10 -4.24 -9.71
CA GLY A 208 4.04 -5.21 -9.96
C GLY A 208 4.46 -6.65 -10.02
N THR A 209 3.45 -7.43 -10.23
CA THR A 209 3.54 -8.88 -10.44
C THR A 209 2.87 -9.20 -11.76
N LEU A 210 2.98 -10.44 -12.21
CA LEU A 210 2.24 -10.95 -13.38
C LEU A 210 0.74 -11.14 -13.10
N GLU A 211 0.26 -10.77 -11.92
CA GLU A 211 -1.17 -10.75 -11.62
C GLU A 211 -1.91 -9.84 -12.63
N PRO A 212 -2.94 -10.35 -13.34
CA PRO A 212 -3.54 -9.64 -14.48
C PRO A 212 -3.96 -8.20 -14.19
N ARG A 213 -4.58 -7.96 -13.02
CA ARG A 213 -5.02 -6.60 -12.63
C ARG A 213 -3.87 -5.61 -12.40
N LYS A 214 -2.63 -6.09 -12.27
CA LYS A 214 -1.45 -5.24 -12.06
C LYS A 214 -0.88 -4.65 -13.34
N GLY A 215 -1.32 -5.12 -14.52
CA GLY A 215 -1.01 -4.52 -15.81
C GLY A 215 0.44 -4.64 -16.28
N LEU A 216 1.28 -5.48 -15.63
CA LEU A 216 2.67 -5.67 -16.07
C LEU A 216 2.75 -6.27 -17.47
N VAL A 217 1.87 -7.19 -17.80
CA VAL A 217 1.79 -7.80 -19.15
C VAL A 217 1.45 -6.74 -20.20
N ASP A 218 0.59 -5.76 -19.87
CA ASP A 218 0.26 -4.65 -20.77
C ASP A 218 1.48 -3.75 -21.03
N VAL A 219 2.33 -3.53 -20.01
CA VAL A 219 3.59 -2.80 -20.19
C VAL A 219 4.55 -3.56 -21.09
N LEU A 220 4.71 -4.88 -20.91
CA LEU A 220 5.54 -5.71 -21.78
C LEU A 220 5.02 -5.66 -23.22
N ALA A 221 3.72 -5.81 -23.42
CA ALA A 221 3.08 -5.68 -24.72
C ALA A 221 3.28 -4.29 -25.34
N ALA A 222 3.23 -3.22 -24.54
CA ALA A 222 3.50 -1.85 -24.98
C ALA A 222 4.95 -1.69 -25.49
N LEU A 223 5.92 -2.21 -24.74
CA LEU A 223 7.35 -2.11 -25.03
C LEU A 223 7.77 -2.95 -26.26
N SER A 224 6.96 -3.90 -26.71
CA SER A 224 7.17 -4.68 -27.92
C SER A 224 6.64 -3.99 -29.19
N ARG A 225 5.88 -2.90 -29.04
CA ARG A 225 5.29 -2.20 -30.19
C ARG A 225 6.35 -1.50 -31.04
N ARG A 226 6.15 -1.53 -32.35
CA ARG A 226 7.05 -0.88 -33.30
C ARG A 226 7.10 0.63 -33.04
N GLY A 227 8.31 1.18 -32.93
CA GLY A 227 8.54 2.62 -32.72
C GLY A 227 8.60 3.05 -31.28
N VAL A 228 8.38 2.15 -30.32
CA VAL A 228 8.66 2.42 -28.89
C VAL A 228 10.17 2.34 -28.67
N PRO A 229 10.77 3.28 -27.90
CA PRO A 229 12.20 3.24 -27.60
C PRO A 229 12.63 1.92 -26.94
N GLU A 230 13.78 1.40 -27.32
CA GLU A 230 14.38 0.19 -26.73
C GLU A 230 15.00 0.48 -25.36
N ILE A 231 14.21 0.99 -24.42
CA ILE A 231 14.63 1.29 -23.05
C ILE A 231 14.52 0.06 -22.16
N PRO A 232 15.51 -0.25 -21.30
CA PRO A 232 15.43 -1.29 -20.29
C PRO A 232 14.30 -1.05 -19.30
N ILE A 233 13.81 -2.12 -18.68
CA ILE A 233 12.85 -2.05 -17.57
C ILE A 233 13.41 -2.66 -16.30
N VAL A 234 13.15 -2.02 -15.18
CA VAL A 234 13.38 -2.54 -13.82
C VAL A 234 12.04 -2.88 -13.21
N VAL A 235 11.77 -4.17 -13.04
CA VAL A 235 10.53 -4.68 -12.46
C VAL A 235 10.72 -4.86 -10.96
N LEU A 236 9.85 -4.21 -10.19
CA LEU A 236 9.84 -4.21 -8.73
C LEU A 236 8.79 -5.20 -8.23
N GLY A 237 9.19 -6.45 -8.00
CA GLY A 237 8.28 -7.48 -7.54
C GLY A 237 8.79 -8.90 -7.76
N PRO A 238 7.97 -9.90 -7.42
CA PRO A 238 8.35 -11.31 -7.51
C PRO A 238 8.55 -11.77 -8.96
N GLU A 239 9.34 -12.81 -9.11
CA GLU A 239 9.64 -13.43 -10.41
C GLU A 239 8.44 -14.11 -11.07
N SER A 240 7.53 -14.62 -10.26
CA SER A 240 6.41 -15.41 -10.74
C SER A 240 5.10 -15.05 -10.07
N TRP A 241 4.01 -15.39 -10.75
CA TRP A 241 2.66 -15.39 -10.21
C TRP A 241 1.92 -16.63 -10.71
N GLY A 242 1.53 -17.51 -9.80
CA GLY A 242 1.08 -18.86 -10.17
C GLY A 242 2.16 -19.61 -10.97
N ASP A 243 1.79 -20.14 -12.11
CA ASP A 243 2.69 -20.86 -13.02
C ASP A 243 3.38 -19.97 -14.07
N GLN A 244 3.15 -18.65 -14.01
CA GLN A 244 3.75 -17.69 -14.94
C GLN A 244 5.07 -17.15 -14.40
N HIS A 245 6.08 -17.07 -15.27
CA HIS A 245 7.41 -16.54 -14.96
C HIS A 245 7.68 -15.29 -15.80
N LEU A 246 8.21 -14.24 -15.19
CA LEU A 246 8.42 -12.93 -15.81
C LEU A 246 9.18 -13.01 -17.14
N ILE A 247 10.30 -13.73 -17.16
CA ILE A 247 11.14 -13.84 -18.36
C ILE A 247 10.40 -14.57 -19.49
N THR A 248 9.69 -15.66 -19.18
CA THR A 248 8.91 -16.40 -20.18
C THR A 248 7.82 -15.52 -20.79
N VAL A 249 7.05 -14.81 -19.94
CA VAL A 249 6.00 -13.89 -20.42
C VAL A 249 6.58 -12.74 -21.24
N ALA A 250 7.76 -12.23 -20.86
CA ALA A 250 8.42 -11.19 -21.63
C ALA A 250 8.88 -11.67 -23.00
N GLU A 251 9.46 -12.86 -23.10
CA GLU A 251 9.85 -13.48 -24.37
C GLU A 251 8.65 -13.73 -25.29
N GLU A 252 7.52 -14.18 -24.72
CA GLU A 252 6.25 -14.34 -25.45
C GLU A 252 5.74 -13.00 -26.01
N GLN A 253 6.01 -11.88 -25.33
CA GLN A 253 5.73 -10.53 -25.80
C GLN A 253 6.81 -9.98 -26.74
N GLY A 254 7.86 -10.74 -27.04
CA GLY A 254 8.97 -10.30 -27.90
C GLY A 254 9.98 -9.38 -27.24
N ILE A 255 10.03 -9.34 -25.90
CA ILE A 255 11.00 -8.57 -25.13
C ILE A 255 12.20 -9.46 -24.78
N SER A 256 13.40 -9.02 -25.14
CA SER A 256 14.63 -9.71 -24.77
C SER A 256 14.83 -9.73 -23.27
N PRO A 257 15.17 -10.88 -22.64
CA PRO A 257 15.55 -10.95 -21.24
C PRO A 257 16.62 -9.95 -20.81
N ALA A 258 17.54 -9.60 -21.70
CA ALA A 258 18.61 -8.64 -21.44
C ALA A 258 18.09 -7.21 -21.16
N ARG A 259 16.84 -6.90 -21.52
CA ARG A 259 16.19 -5.61 -21.22
C ARG A 259 15.50 -5.60 -19.86
N ILE A 260 15.48 -6.72 -19.12
CA ILE A 260 14.73 -6.84 -17.88
C ILE A 260 15.69 -7.01 -16.72
N THR A 261 15.63 -6.09 -15.78
CA THR A 261 16.23 -6.25 -14.45
C THR A 261 15.09 -6.45 -13.45
N ARG A 262 15.10 -7.56 -12.72
CA ARG A 262 14.11 -7.81 -11.67
C ARG A 262 14.73 -7.56 -10.31
N LEU A 263 14.04 -6.79 -9.48
CA LEU A 263 14.43 -6.51 -8.11
C LEU A 263 13.25 -6.82 -7.18
N ASP A 264 13.54 -7.47 -6.07
CA ASP A 264 12.57 -7.87 -5.06
C ASP A 264 13.15 -7.60 -3.67
N ASP A 265 12.28 -7.46 -2.67
CA ASP A 265 12.66 -7.28 -1.26
C ASP A 265 13.66 -6.12 -1.02
N LEU A 266 13.41 -4.99 -1.66
CA LEU A 266 14.24 -3.78 -1.51
C LEU A 266 13.95 -3.07 -0.19
N ASP A 267 15.00 -2.62 0.50
CA ASP A 267 14.85 -1.65 1.57
C ASP A 267 14.38 -0.28 1.00
N ALA A 268 13.97 0.63 1.88
CA ALA A 268 13.45 1.93 1.46
C ALA A 268 14.49 2.78 0.71
N ALA A 269 15.76 2.69 1.07
CA ALA A 269 16.82 3.45 0.44
C ALA A 269 17.19 2.88 -0.94
N ASP A 270 17.23 1.56 -1.11
CA ASP A 270 17.40 0.91 -2.41
C ASP A 270 16.24 1.22 -3.35
N LEU A 271 15.00 1.12 -2.84
CA LEU A 271 13.83 1.49 -3.61
C LEU A 271 13.84 2.96 -4.04
N ALA A 272 14.27 3.86 -3.15
CA ALA A 272 14.40 5.28 -3.50
C ALA A 272 15.39 5.49 -4.64
N VAL A 273 16.53 4.78 -4.62
CA VAL A 273 17.53 4.85 -5.70
C VAL A 273 16.96 4.34 -7.02
N VAL A 274 16.21 3.22 -6.99
CA VAL A 274 15.59 2.66 -8.20
C VAL A 274 14.52 3.58 -8.76
N ILE A 275 13.67 4.14 -7.94
CA ILE A 275 12.60 5.02 -8.43
C ILE A 275 13.18 6.35 -8.92
N ALA A 276 14.05 6.99 -8.13
CA ALA A 276 14.63 8.29 -8.48
C ALA A 276 15.54 8.24 -9.71
N GLY A 277 16.20 7.10 -9.97
CA GLY A 277 17.06 6.92 -11.15
C GLY A 277 16.29 6.56 -12.43
N ALA A 278 15.00 6.28 -12.36
CA ALA A 278 14.21 5.90 -13.52
C ALA A 278 13.86 7.09 -14.40
N THR A 279 13.93 6.90 -15.72
CA THR A 279 13.44 7.88 -16.73
C THR A 279 11.94 8.15 -16.53
N ALA A 280 11.17 7.11 -16.19
CA ALA A 280 9.78 7.21 -15.76
C ALA A 280 9.40 6.02 -14.87
N PHE A 281 8.45 6.26 -13.97
CA PHE A 281 7.78 5.24 -13.18
C PHE A 281 6.43 4.91 -13.81
N ILE A 282 6.17 3.64 -14.08
CA ILE A 282 4.92 3.21 -14.70
C ILE A 282 4.08 2.47 -13.68
N ALA A 283 2.90 2.97 -13.38
CA ALA A 283 1.91 2.36 -12.48
C ALA A 283 0.70 1.85 -13.29
N PRO A 284 0.77 0.65 -13.91
CA PRO A 284 -0.17 0.22 -14.92
C PRO A 284 -1.41 -0.48 -14.35
N SER A 285 -1.55 -0.61 -13.03
CA SER A 285 -2.60 -1.40 -12.39
C SER A 285 -4.00 -0.96 -12.81
N HIS A 286 -4.84 -1.91 -13.21
CA HIS A 286 -6.24 -1.66 -13.58
C HIS A 286 -7.10 -1.37 -12.36
N VAL A 287 -6.73 -1.91 -11.21
CA VAL A 287 -7.43 -1.75 -9.92
C VAL A 287 -6.42 -1.47 -8.83
N GLU A 288 -6.68 -0.39 -8.09
CA GLU A 288 -5.83 0.05 -7.00
C GLU A 288 -6.67 0.68 -5.88
N GLY A 289 -6.24 0.56 -4.64
CA GLY A 289 -6.96 1.10 -3.48
C GLY A 289 -6.37 2.38 -2.89
N SER A 290 -5.04 2.51 -2.88
CA SER A 290 -4.35 3.60 -2.17
C SER A 290 -3.52 4.52 -3.06
N GLY A 291 -3.01 4.03 -4.18
CA GLY A 291 -2.10 4.78 -5.04
C GLY A 291 -0.72 5.07 -4.44
N THR A 292 -0.32 4.37 -3.38
CA THR A 292 0.94 4.65 -2.64
C THR A 292 2.16 4.64 -3.54
N ALA A 293 2.26 3.71 -4.50
CA ALA A 293 3.39 3.65 -5.42
C ALA A 293 3.55 4.93 -6.28
N VAL A 294 2.44 5.54 -6.69
CA VAL A 294 2.44 6.83 -7.40
C VAL A 294 2.90 7.95 -6.49
N ILE A 295 2.43 7.97 -5.24
CA ILE A 295 2.84 8.97 -4.24
C ILE A 295 4.35 8.85 -3.93
N GLU A 296 4.88 7.62 -3.84
CA GLU A 296 6.31 7.35 -3.65
C GLU A 296 7.15 7.88 -4.82
N ALA A 297 6.74 7.62 -6.06
CA ALA A 297 7.43 8.13 -7.24
C ALA A 297 7.39 9.66 -7.31
N PHE A 298 6.26 10.27 -6.99
CA PHE A 298 6.13 11.73 -6.89
C PHE A 298 7.06 12.34 -5.84
N SER A 299 7.21 11.71 -4.67
CA SER A 299 8.09 12.20 -3.60
C SER A 299 9.58 12.19 -3.99
N LEU A 300 9.93 11.41 -5.00
CA LEU A 300 11.28 11.29 -5.56
C LEU A 300 11.45 12.09 -6.87
N ALA A 301 10.47 12.94 -7.22
CA ALA A 301 10.45 13.74 -8.44
C ALA A 301 10.64 12.90 -9.73
N THR A 302 10.15 11.68 -9.75
CA THR A 302 10.19 10.80 -10.93
C THR A 302 8.94 11.02 -11.77
N PRO A 303 9.05 11.20 -13.11
CA PRO A 303 7.89 11.28 -13.99
C PRO A 303 7.03 10.02 -13.87
N VAL A 304 5.70 10.17 -13.72
CA VAL A 304 4.80 9.04 -13.55
C VAL A 304 3.84 8.90 -14.72
N ILE A 305 3.78 7.69 -15.27
CA ILE A 305 2.73 7.23 -16.19
C ILE A 305 1.86 6.25 -15.40
N HIS A 306 0.55 6.49 -15.34
CA HIS A 306 -0.32 5.60 -14.59
C HIS A 306 -1.62 5.30 -15.34
N SER A 307 -2.29 4.22 -14.99
CA SER A 307 -3.62 3.92 -15.50
C SER A 307 -4.66 4.94 -15.01
N ASP A 308 -5.86 4.90 -15.57
CA ASP A 308 -7.00 5.67 -15.09
C ASP A 308 -7.76 4.99 -13.93
N ALA A 309 -7.10 4.09 -13.18
CA ALA A 309 -7.67 3.54 -11.96
C ALA A 309 -8.08 4.69 -11.02
N PRO A 310 -9.32 4.68 -10.47
CA PRO A 310 -9.86 5.83 -9.72
C PRO A 310 -8.96 6.31 -8.58
N ALA A 311 -8.32 5.39 -7.85
CA ALA A 311 -7.37 5.77 -6.81
C ALA A 311 -6.13 6.49 -7.35
N TYR A 312 -5.62 6.10 -8.54
CA TYR A 312 -4.51 6.80 -9.17
C TYR A 312 -4.91 8.19 -9.66
N LEU A 313 -6.10 8.36 -10.26
CA LEU A 313 -6.62 9.66 -10.65
C LEU A 313 -6.78 10.59 -9.45
N GLU A 314 -7.28 10.08 -8.32
CA GLU A 314 -7.44 10.84 -7.08
C GLU A 314 -6.09 11.29 -6.51
N VAL A 315 -5.13 10.36 -6.36
CA VAL A 315 -3.84 10.72 -5.74
C VAL A 315 -2.99 11.58 -6.67
N SER A 316 -3.03 11.35 -7.98
CA SER A 316 -2.26 12.13 -8.94
C SER A 316 -2.83 13.53 -9.14
N ALA A 317 -4.15 13.69 -9.14
CA ALA A 317 -4.83 14.95 -9.40
C ALA A 317 -4.28 15.69 -10.64
N GLY A 318 -3.90 14.93 -11.68
CA GLY A 318 -3.34 15.45 -12.93
C GLY A 318 -1.82 15.68 -12.93
N ALA A 319 -1.10 15.38 -11.85
CA ALA A 319 0.37 15.51 -11.79
C ALA A 319 1.13 14.39 -12.51
N GLY A 320 0.45 13.29 -12.88
CA GLY A 320 0.99 12.20 -13.69
C GLY A 320 0.32 12.14 -15.05
N LEU A 321 0.91 11.37 -15.98
CA LEU A 321 0.31 11.09 -17.28
C LEU A 321 -0.65 9.90 -17.15
N ALA A 322 -1.95 10.18 -17.12
CA ALA A 322 -2.98 9.16 -17.02
C ALA A 322 -3.22 8.51 -18.39
N VAL A 323 -3.27 7.17 -18.40
CA VAL A 323 -3.51 6.34 -19.59
C VAL A 323 -4.79 5.54 -19.36
N PRO A 324 -5.88 5.79 -20.12
CA PRO A 324 -7.12 5.05 -19.96
C PRO A 324 -6.92 3.54 -20.21
N VAL A 325 -7.37 2.70 -19.28
CA VAL A 325 -7.44 1.25 -19.50
C VAL A 325 -8.49 0.94 -20.56
N GLY A 326 -9.65 1.59 -20.47
CA GLY A 326 -10.74 1.46 -21.45
C GLY A 326 -11.42 0.09 -21.42
N VAL A 327 -12.34 -0.10 -22.36
CA VAL A 327 -13.03 -1.37 -22.58
C VAL A 327 -12.48 -1.99 -23.89
N GLY A 328 -12.05 -3.26 -23.83
CA GLY A 328 -11.49 -3.98 -24.97
C GLY A 328 -9.99 -3.76 -25.17
N ASP A 329 -9.48 -4.23 -26.33
CA ASP A 329 -8.05 -4.16 -26.68
C ASP A 329 -7.58 -2.72 -26.88
N GLY A 330 -6.26 -2.49 -26.69
CA GLY A 330 -5.64 -1.20 -27.01
C GLY A 330 -5.03 -0.47 -25.80
N TYR A 331 -5.11 -0.99 -24.58
CA TYR A 331 -4.39 -0.40 -23.44
C TYR A 331 -2.88 -0.39 -23.66
N GLY A 332 -2.33 -1.52 -24.16
CA GLY A 332 -0.91 -1.59 -24.52
C GLY A 332 -0.50 -0.55 -25.58
N ASP A 333 -1.35 -0.25 -26.56
CA ASP A 333 -1.03 0.77 -27.58
C ASP A 333 -1.05 2.20 -26.95
N ARG A 334 -1.97 2.48 -26.06
CA ARG A 334 -2.03 3.75 -25.32
C ARG A 334 -0.83 3.91 -24.38
N LEU A 335 -0.43 2.84 -23.68
CA LEU A 335 0.78 2.83 -22.86
C LEU A 335 2.03 3.04 -23.74
N ALA A 336 2.13 2.39 -24.89
CA ALA A 336 3.23 2.56 -25.84
C ALA A 336 3.39 4.03 -26.27
N ALA A 337 2.28 4.70 -26.60
CA ALA A 337 2.28 6.12 -26.95
C ALA A 337 2.72 7.00 -25.76
N ALA A 338 2.20 6.74 -24.56
CA ALA A 338 2.55 7.47 -23.35
C ALA A 338 4.04 7.28 -22.97
N ILE A 339 4.53 6.04 -23.01
CA ILE A 339 5.96 5.73 -22.77
C ILE A 339 6.83 6.47 -23.78
N THR A 340 6.49 6.38 -25.06
CA THR A 340 7.25 7.05 -26.11
C THR A 340 7.29 8.55 -25.88
N SER A 341 6.17 9.19 -25.55
CA SER A 341 6.10 10.63 -25.33
C SER A 341 6.98 11.08 -24.16
N VAL A 342 6.97 10.35 -23.03
CA VAL A 342 7.78 10.73 -21.85
C VAL A 342 9.26 10.45 -22.06
N VAL A 343 9.61 9.35 -22.75
CA VAL A 343 11.01 8.99 -23.00
C VAL A 343 11.68 9.93 -24.03
N THR A 344 10.92 10.40 -25.05
CA THR A 344 11.48 11.20 -26.14
C THR A 344 11.31 12.71 -25.97
N ASP A 345 10.44 13.16 -25.06
CA ASP A 345 10.21 14.59 -24.76
C ASP A 345 10.67 14.91 -23.32
N SER A 346 11.92 15.36 -23.21
CA SER A 346 12.52 15.73 -21.93
C SER A 346 11.77 16.87 -21.23
N ARG A 347 11.11 17.77 -21.96
CA ARG A 347 10.31 18.85 -21.41
C ARG A 347 9.06 18.30 -20.74
N LEU A 348 8.39 17.34 -21.38
CA LEU A 348 7.23 16.66 -20.78
C LEU A 348 7.65 15.91 -19.52
N ALA A 349 8.76 15.17 -19.57
CA ALA A 349 9.27 14.45 -18.41
C ALA A 349 9.57 15.39 -17.23
N GLU A 350 10.24 16.52 -17.48
CA GLU A 350 10.54 17.54 -16.47
C GLU A 350 9.24 18.14 -15.87
N GLN A 351 8.26 18.45 -16.70
CA GLN A 351 6.98 18.98 -16.24
C GLN A 351 6.25 17.99 -15.32
N LEU A 352 6.25 16.70 -15.67
CA LEU A 352 5.64 15.65 -14.85
C LEU A 352 6.41 15.46 -13.54
N ALA A 353 7.73 15.51 -13.55
CA ALA A 353 8.57 15.41 -12.36
C ALA A 353 8.28 16.55 -11.37
N ILE A 354 8.23 17.80 -11.84
CA ILE A 354 7.91 18.97 -11.03
C ILE A 354 6.49 18.88 -10.47
N ALA A 355 5.50 18.60 -11.33
CA ALA A 355 4.10 18.49 -10.90
C ALA A 355 3.91 17.38 -9.87
N GLY A 356 4.54 16.21 -10.07
CA GLY A 356 4.53 15.10 -9.12
C GLY A 356 5.16 15.46 -7.78
N SER A 357 6.33 16.09 -7.81
CA SER A 357 7.02 16.55 -6.60
C SER A 357 6.16 17.54 -5.79
N ASP A 358 5.53 18.51 -6.45
CA ASP A 358 4.62 19.45 -5.79
C ASP A 358 3.40 18.73 -5.21
N ARG A 359 2.83 17.78 -5.96
CA ARG A 359 1.68 16.99 -5.52
C ARG A 359 2.00 16.12 -4.31
N SER A 360 3.21 15.57 -4.22
CA SER A 360 3.63 14.71 -3.12
C SER A 360 3.53 15.37 -1.74
N ARG A 361 3.64 16.69 -1.67
CA ARG A 361 3.53 17.47 -0.43
C ARG A 361 2.16 17.40 0.23
N ALA A 362 1.13 16.96 -0.50
CA ALA A 362 -0.20 16.74 0.05
C ALA A 362 -0.32 15.45 0.87
N PHE A 363 0.72 14.62 0.91
CA PHE A 363 0.70 13.31 1.55
C PHE A 363 1.72 13.24 2.69
N SER A 364 1.23 13.15 3.91
CA SER A 364 2.05 13.18 5.12
C SER A 364 1.52 12.19 6.15
N TRP A 365 2.40 11.34 6.67
CA TRP A 365 2.06 10.46 7.79
C TRP A 365 1.66 11.25 9.03
N ARG A 366 2.23 12.43 9.21
CA ARG A 366 1.86 13.32 10.31
C ARG A 366 0.38 13.72 10.21
N ASP A 367 -0.06 14.20 9.04
CA ASP A 367 -1.46 14.58 8.83
C ASP A 367 -2.40 13.38 8.99
N SER A 368 -1.99 12.20 8.50
CA SER A 368 -2.74 10.97 8.67
C SER A 368 -2.89 10.61 10.15
N ALA A 369 -1.81 10.72 10.93
CA ALA A 369 -1.82 10.45 12.36
C ALA A 369 -2.65 11.46 13.15
N GLU A 370 -2.54 12.77 12.85
CA GLU A 370 -3.35 13.82 13.47
C GLU A 370 -4.85 13.60 13.21
N ARG A 371 -5.23 13.25 11.97
CA ARG A 371 -6.61 12.88 11.62
C ARG A 371 -7.06 11.60 12.31
N MET A 372 -6.17 10.65 12.53
CA MET A 372 -6.47 9.41 13.24
C MET A 372 -6.76 9.68 14.72
N TRP A 373 -5.93 10.52 15.37
CA TRP A 373 -6.18 10.98 16.74
C TRP A 373 -7.50 11.76 16.85
N GLN A 374 -7.76 12.67 15.89
CA GLN A 374 -9.03 13.40 15.84
C GLN A 374 -10.23 12.47 15.69
N LEU A 375 -10.14 11.48 14.79
CA LEU A 375 -11.19 10.48 14.62
C LEU A 375 -11.52 9.77 15.94
N HIS A 376 -10.50 9.33 16.68
CA HIS A 376 -10.72 8.68 17.97
C HIS A 376 -11.27 9.61 19.04
N ALA A 377 -10.96 10.92 18.95
CA ALA A 377 -11.53 11.92 19.86
C ALA A 377 -12.99 12.26 19.56
N ASP A 378 -13.40 12.17 18.28
CA ASP A 378 -14.78 12.47 17.82
C ASP A 378 -15.74 11.28 18.08
N LEU A 379 -15.21 10.08 18.27
CA LEU A 379 -15.97 8.87 18.57
C LEU A 379 -16.31 8.75 20.06
#